data_b2f13b6ea9f7ab8e5c0d613462d18a7e
#
_entry.id   b2f13b6ea9f7ab8e5c0d613462d18a7e
#
_cell.length_a   1.000
_cell.length_b   1.000
_cell.length_c   1.000
_cell.angle_alpha   90.00
_cell.angle_beta   90.00
_cell.angle_gamma   90.00
#
_symmetry.space_group_name_H-M   'P 1'
#
loop_
_entity.id
_entity.type
_entity.pdbx_description
1 polymer ?
#
loop_
_entity_poly.entity_id
_entity_poly.type
_entity_poly.pdbx_seq_one_letter_code
_entity_poly.pdbx_strand_id
1 'polypeptide(L)'
;LELMNKASVNGLRPCYLSVDRANRYLLTAGYHDGKLTVLRLNEDGTIQGVTDEVFMKGLGSIAGRNYRCHVNCAIFSPDERFIMAVDLGMDQVKVYEFDHETGKIKLHDILRCELESGPKHMIFTSDGRYAYLTHENKCCVTKYAYDAETAHFTKLQTISTLPEKYDNYNSAITLKLTPDDRYLFVTNSGNNSVAIYE
;
A
#
# COMPACT_ATOMS: atom_id res chain seq x y z
N LEU A 1 -12.58 14.72 -21.70
CA LEU A 1 -11.27 14.18 -21.29
C LEU A 1 -10.31 14.27 -22.48
N GLU A 2 -9.12 14.76 -22.25
CA GLU A 2 -8.03 14.83 -23.22
C GLU A 2 -6.79 14.13 -22.65
N LEU A 3 -6.08 13.37 -23.50
CA LEU A 3 -4.84 12.72 -23.11
C LEU A 3 -3.71 13.75 -23.12
N MET A 4 -3.19 14.12 -21.96
CA MET A 4 -2.11 15.10 -21.82
C MET A 4 -0.76 14.51 -22.25
N ASN A 5 -0.31 13.40 -21.62
CA ASN A 5 0.89 12.68 -22.05
C ASN A 5 0.91 11.23 -21.54
N LYS A 6 1.98 10.50 -21.86
CA LYS A 6 2.26 9.12 -21.40
C LYS A 6 3.71 9.03 -20.97
N ALA A 7 3.98 8.25 -19.93
CA ALA A 7 5.33 7.90 -19.51
C ALA A 7 5.48 6.39 -19.29
N SER A 8 6.67 5.86 -19.58
CA SER A 8 7.02 4.48 -19.23
C SER A 8 7.35 4.39 -17.75
N VAL A 9 6.98 3.29 -17.13
CA VAL A 9 7.39 2.94 -15.76
C VAL A 9 8.59 1.97 -15.75
N ASN A 10 9.21 1.71 -16.90
CA ASN A 10 10.36 0.81 -17.07
C ASN A 10 10.13 -0.59 -16.48
N GLY A 11 8.92 -1.13 -16.61
CA GLY A 11 8.53 -2.39 -16.00
C GLY A 11 7.22 -2.93 -16.55
N LEU A 12 6.62 -3.84 -15.81
CA LEU A 12 5.30 -4.37 -16.12
C LEU A 12 4.20 -3.39 -15.68
N ARG A 13 2.95 -3.73 -15.99
CA ARG A 13 1.78 -2.89 -15.70
C ARG A 13 1.66 -2.55 -14.20
N PRO A 14 1.55 -1.27 -13.83
CA PRO A 14 1.25 -0.87 -12.47
C PRO A 14 -0.20 -1.24 -12.11
N CYS A 15 -0.44 -1.49 -10.82
CA CYS A 15 -1.76 -1.85 -10.28
C CYS A 15 -2.28 -0.81 -9.27
N TYR A 16 -1.46 0.14 -8.86
CA TYR A 16 -1.83 1.18 -7.89
C TYR A 16 -1.15 2.50 -8.21
N LEU A 17 -1.86 3.57 -7.91
CA LEU A 17 -1.40 4.96 -8.09
C LEU A 17 -1.72 5.76 -6.83
N SER A 18 -0.79 6.63 -6.43
CA SER A 18 -1.05 7.70 -5.45
C SER A 18 -0.24 8.94 -5.80
N VAL A 19 -0.76 10.11 -5.44
CA VAL A 19 -0.15 11.41 -5.72
C VAL A 19 0.10 12.11 -4.39
N ASP A 20 1.21 12.85 -4.27
CA ASP A 20 1.48 13.70 -3.12
C ASP A 20 0.52 14.90 -3.07
N ARG A 21 0.36 15.53 -1.91
CA ARG A 21 -0.58 16.65 -1.71
C ARG A 21 -0.27 17.85 -2.59
N ALA A 22 0.99 18.05 -2.94
CA ALA A 22 1.43 19.15 -3.77
C ALA A 22 1.30 18.88 -5.28
N ASN A 23 0.83 17.69 -5.68
CA ASN A 23 0.75 17.25 -7.09
C ASN A 23 2.08 17.32 -7.84
N ARG A 24 3.19 17.05 -7.15
CA ARG A 24 4.55 17.05 -7.73
C ARG A 24 5.08 15.67 -8.02
N TYR A 25 4.55 14.65 -7.35
CA TYR A 25 5.00 13.27 -7.47
C TYR A 25 3.86 12.28 -7.55
N LEU A 26 4.03 11.30 -8.42
CA LEU A 26 3.15 10.15 -8.60
C LEU A 26 3.90 8.88 -8.22
N LEU A 27 3.33 8.09 -7.31
CA LEU A 27 3.80 6.75 -7.00
C LEU A 27 3.06 5.72 -7.83
N THR A 28 3.77 4.68 -8.28
CA THR A 28 3.14 3.51 -8.87
C THR A 28 3.65 2.24 -8.21
N ALA A 29 2.73 1.30 -7.94
CA ALA A 29 3.05 -0.05 -7.48
C ALA A 29 2.85 -1.06 -8.61
N GLY A 30 3.83 -1.93 -8.84
CA GLY A 30 3.82 -3.00 -9.84
C GLY A 30 3.73 -4.36 -9.19
N TYR A 31 2.57 -5.03 -9.34
CA TYR A 31 2.34 -6.35 -8.75
C TYR A 31 3.23 -7.43 -9.37
N HIS A 32 3.32 -7.45 -10.69
CA HIS A 32 3.95 -8.57 -11.42
C HIS A 32 5.48 -8.55 -11.37
N ASP A 33 6.08 -7.40 -11.23
CA ASP A 33 7.53 -7.19 -11.17
C ASP A 33 8.04 -6.80 -9.78
N GLY A 34 7.12 -6.66 -8.81
CA GLY A 34 7.47 -6.32 -7.44
C GLY A 34 8.12 -4.93 -7.35
N LYS A 35 7.57 -3.93 -8.04
CA LYS A 35 8.23 -2.65 -8.26
C LYS A 35 7.50 -1.49 -7.60
N LEU A 36 8.28 -0.59 -7.00
CA LEU A 36 7.86 0.78 -6.65
C LEU A 36 8.54 1.74 -7.61
N THR A 37 7.78 2.68 -8.20
CA THR A 37 8.31 3.74 -9.06
C THR A 37 7.82 5.10 -8.57
N VAL A 38 8.71 6.07 -8.53
CA VAL A 38 8.44 7.48 -8.25
C VAL A 38 8.58 8.26 -9.55
N LEU A 39 7.52 8.99 -9.93
CA LEU A 39 7.53 9.84 -11.12
C LEU A 39 7.32 11.30 -10.70
N ARG A 40 8.02 12.21 -11.33
CA ARG A 40 7.82 13.63 -11.16
C ARG A 40 6.73 14.14 -12.09
N LEU A 41 5.89 15.04 -11.58
CA LEU A 41 4.87 15.75 -12.34
C LEU A 41 5.34 17.18 -12.62
N ASN A 42 4.94 17.72 -13.77
CA ASN A 42 5.05 19.13 -14.11
C ASN A 42 3.91 19.92 -13.47
N GLU A 43 4.00 21.25 -13.44
CA GLU A 43 2.94 22.14 -12.91
C GLU A 43 1.60 21.98 -13.62
N ASP A 44 1.60 21.61 -14.90
CA ASP A 44 0.40 21.34 -15.69
C ASP A 44 -0.20 19.95 -15.44
N GLY A 45 0.41 19.13 -14.56
CA GLY A 45 -0.01 17.78 -14.23
C GLY A 45 0.49 16.69 -15.18
N THR A 46 1.26 17.04 -16.22
CA THR A 46 1.91 16.05 -17.09
C THR A 46 3.04 15.34 -16.38
N ILE A 47 3.31 14.08 -16.74
CA ILE A 47 4.41 13.31 -16.18
C ILE A 47 5.73 13.77 -16.80
N GLN A 48 6.65 14.25 -15.98
CA GLN A 48 7.99 14.64 -16.42
C GLN A 48 8.88 13.42 -16.67
N GLY A 49 8.84 12.44 -15.77
CA GLY A 49 9.64 11.21 -15.87
C GLY A 49 9.84 10.51 -14.54
N VAL A 50 10.55 9.38 -14.56
CA VAL A 50 10.92 8.61 -13.39
C VAL A 50 12.08 9.30 -12.66
N THR A 51 11.90 9.58 -11.37
CA THR A 51 12.97 10.13 -10.50
C THR A 51 13.69 9.03 -9.74
N ASP A 52 12.94 7.98 -9.31
CA ASP A 52 13.52 6.82 -8.67
C ASP A 52 12.65 5.58 -8.88
N GLU A 53 13.27 4.41 -8.73
CA GLU A 53 12.58 3.13 -8.83
C GLU A 53 13.32 2.04 -8.06
N VAL A 54 12.57 1.11 -7.49
CA VAL A 54 13.15 -0.04 -6.82
C VAL A 54 12.38 -1.31 -7.17
N PHE A 55 13.10 -2.34 -7.64
CA PHE A 55 12.62 -3.70 -7.73
C PHE A 55 12.83 -4.39 -6.39
N MET A 56 11.74 -4.79 -5.74
CA MET A 56 11.81 -5.52 -4.49
C MET A 56 12.48 -6.87 -4.72
N LYS A 57 13.36 -7.26 -3.78
CA LYS A 57 14.08 -8.53 -3.83
C LYS A 57 13.74 -9.34 -2.59
N GLY A 58 13.67 -10.65 -2.74
CA GLY A 58 13.45 -11.58 -1.65
C GLY A 58 12.69 -12.81 -2.12
N LEU A 59 12.73 -13.84 -1.28
CA LEU A 59 11.91 -15.04 -1.38
C LEU A 59 10.90 -14.99 -0.24
N GLY A 60 9.63 -15.06 -0.59
CA GLY A 60 8.55 -15.20 0.39
C GLY A 60 8.39 -16.62 0.90
N SER A 61 7.23 -16.94 1.47
CA SER A 61 6.88 -18.29 1.83
C SER A 61 6.62 -19.15 0.59
N ILE A 62 6.53 -20.46 0.76
CA ILE A 62 6.19 -21.42 -0.31
C ILE A 62 4.69 -21.42 -0.66
N ALA A 63 3.87 -20.65 0.06
CA ALA A 63 2.44 -20.63 -0.12
C ALA A 63 2.02 -19.74 -1.29
N GLY A 64 1.30 -20.29 -2.24
CA GLY A 64 0.59 -19.60 -3.29
C GLY A 64 1.33 -18.41 -3.92
N ARG A 65 0.82 -17.18 -3.70
CA ARG A 65 1.39 -15.93 -4.22
C ARG A 65 2.51 -15.31 -3.36
N ASN A 66 2.86 -15.96 -2.25
CA ASN A 66 3.90 -15.49 -1.31
C ASN A 66 5.31 -16.01 -1.63
N TYR A 67 5.59 -16.44 -2.85
CA TYR A 67 6.91 -16.96 -3.24
C TYR A 67 7.86 -15.90 -3.82
N ARG A 68 7.36 -14.74 -4.15
CA ARG A 68 8.13 -13.60 -4.70
C ARG A 68 7.45 -12.26 -4.37
N CYS A 69 8.15 -11.16 -4.59
CA CYS A 69 7.64 -9.82 -4.37
C CYS A 69 6.43 -9.50 -5.26
N HIS A 70 5.40 -8.90 -4.67
CA HIS A 70 4.19 -8.41 -5.31
C HIS A 70 3.75 -7.11 -4.66
N VAL A 71 4.21 -5.96 -5.16
CA VAL A 71 3.85 -4.65 -4.61
C VAL A 71 2.46 -4.27 -5.08
N ASN A 72 1.50 -4.22 -4.14
CA ASN A 72 0.08 -3.94 -4.43
C ASN A 72 -0.33 -2.49 -4.19
N CYS A 73 0.33 -1.82 -3.26
CA CYS A 73 -0.04 -0.48 -2.82
C CYS A 73 1.22 0.31 -2.52
N ALA A 74 1.23 1.58 -2.89
CA ALA A 74 2.27 2.53 -2.54
C ALA A 74 1.61 3.87 -2.18
N ILE A 75 1.82 4.34 -0.95
CA ILE A 75 1.23 5.58 -0.43
C ILE A 75 2.27 6.40 0.32
N PHE A 76 2.07 7.71 0.35
CA PHE A 76 2.82 8.59 1.23
C PHE A 76 2.33 8.47 2.68
N SER A 77 3.22 8.71 3.64
CA SER A 77 2.84 8.98 5.04
C SER A 77 2.01 10.27 5.13
N PRO A 78 1.28 10.48 6.24
CA PRO A 78 0.48 11.70 6.40
C PRO A 78 1.28 13.01 6.30
N ASP A 79 2.54 13.00 6.69
CA ASP A 79 3.49 14.12 6.59
C ASP A 79 4.35 14.10 5.32
N GLU A 80 4.15 13.08 4.48
CA GLU A 80 4.84 12.83 3.21
C GLU A 80 6.37 12.67 3.30
N ARG A 81 6.92 12.51 4.52
CA ARG A 81 8.35 12.21 4.70
C ARG A 81 8.72 10.79 4.31
N PHE A 82 7.72 9.88 4.29
CA PHE A 82 7.93 8.47 4.00
C PHE A 82 6.95 7.95 2.95
N ILE A 83 7.36 6.87 2.29
CA ILE A 83 6.54 6.09 1.36
C ILE A 83 6.40 4.68 1.92
N MET A 84 5.17 4.18 2.02
CA MET A 84 4.81 2.81 2.39
C MET A 84 4.56 2.00 1.13
N ALA A 85 5.40 0.99 0.88
CA ALA A 85 5.23 0.06 -0.23
C ALA A 85 4.79 -1.31 0.33
N VAL A 86 3.53 -1.67 0.08
CA VAL A 86 2.91 -2.90 0.59
C VAL A 86 3.21 -4.06 -0.35
N ASP A 87 3.97 -5.04 0.13
CA ASP A 87 4.40 -6.22 -0.62
C ASP A 87 3.67 -7.48 -0.11
N LEU A 88 2.67 -7.91 -0.87
CA LEU A 88 1.86 -9.10 -0.58
C LEU A 88 2.73 -10.36 -0.53
N GLY A 89 3.65 -10.49 -1.50
CA GLY A 89 4.42 -11.72 -1.65
C GLY A 89 5.48 -11.94 -0.58
N MET A 90 5.90 -10.84 0.09
CA MET A 90 6.90 -10.90 1.15
C MET A 90 6.31 -10.77 2.56
N ASP A 91 5.00 -10.61 2.69
CA ASP A 91 4.32 -10.31 3.95
C ASP A 91 4.93 -9.10 4.68
N GLN A 92 5.17 -8.01 3.94
CA GLN A 92 5.88 -6.84 4.44
C GLN A 92 5.26 -5.53 3.92
N VAL A 93 5.45 -4.47 4.71
CA VAL A 93 5.38 -3.10 4.23
C VAL A 93 6.77 -2.50 4.35
N LYS A 94 7.38 -2.13 3.22
CA LYS A 94 8.67 -1.43 3.22
C LYS A 94 8.43 0.06 3.34
N VAL A 95 9.14 0.68 4.26
CA VAL A 95 9.09 2.12 4.54
C VAL A 95 10.32 2.76 3.94
N TYR A 96 10.12 3.75 3.08
CA TYR A 96 11.20 4.50 2.44
C TYR A 96 11.17 5.97 2.89
N GLU A 97 12.30 6.53 3.28
CA GLU A 97 12.48 7.98 3.34
C GLU A 97 12.30 8.56 1.95
N PHE A 98 11.62 9.70 1.84
CA PHE A 98 11.34 10.37 0.59
C PHE A 98 11.94 11.79 0.58
N ASP A 99 12.76 12.06 -0.43
CA ASP A 99 13.33 13.38 -0.67
C ASP A 99 12.47 14.16 -1.67
N HIS A 100 11.76 15.18 -1.17
CA HIS A 100 10.86 16.02 -1.95
C HIS A 100 11.55 16.92 -2.99
N GLU A 101 12.85 17.14 -2.90
CA GLU A 101 13.57 17.95 -3.88
C GLU A 101 14.00 17.11 -5.09
N THR A 102 14.53 15.93 -4.83
CA THR A 102 15.08 15.06 -5.86
C THR A 102 14.12 13.97 -6.32
N GLY A 103 13.10 13.63 -5.51
CA GLY A 103 12.19 12.50 -5.74
C GLY A 103 12.88 11.14 -5.51
N LYS A 104 13.99 11.12 -4.75
CA LYS A 104 14.72 9.90 -4.42
C LYS A 104 14.16 9.23 -3.17
N ILE A 105 14.31 7.92 -3.12
CA ILE A 105 13.87 7.09 -2.00
C ILE A 105 15.03 6.29 -1.40
N LYS A 106 14.97 6.09 -0.09
CA LYS A 106 15.95 5.27 0.63
C LYS A 106 15.22 4.38 1.63
N LEU A 107 15.51 3.08 1.62
CA LEU A 107 14.91 2.16 2.58
C LEU A 107 15.22 2.60 4.02
N HIS A 108 14.17 2.80 4.80
CA HIS A 108 14.23 3.23 6.20
C HIS A 108 13.96 2.07 7.14
N ASP A 109 12.80 1.40 6.98
CA ASP A 109 12.36 0.30 7.86
C ASP A 109 11.50 -0.72 7.11
N ILE A 110 11.20 -1.83 7.76
CA ILE A 110 10.35 -2.90 7.25
C ILE A 110 9.37 -3.33 8.34
N LEU A 111 8.08 -3.02 8.16
CA LEU A 111 7.00 -3.61 8.94
C LEU A 111 6.77 -5.05 8.46
N ARG A 112 7.08 -6.03 9.32
CA ARG A 112 6.81 -7.44 9.06
C ARG A 112 5.39 -7.81 9.49
N CYS A 113 4.62 -8.36 8.55
CA CYS A 113 3.31 -8.90 8.82
C CYS A 113 3.39 -10.38 9.20
N GLU A 114 2.28 -10.96 9.60
CA GLU A 114 2.17 -12.39 9.84
C GLU A 114 2.44 -13.15 8.53
N LEU A 115 3.14 -14.27 8.60
CA LEU A 115 3.47 -15.09 7.43
C LEU A 115 2.20 -15.54 6.71
N GLU A 116 2.25 -15.50 5.39
CA GLU A 116 1.16 -15.89 4.49
C GLU A 116 -0.10 -15.03 4.65
N SER A 117 0.01 -13.88 5.32
CA SER A 117 -1.14 -12.98 5.49
C SER A 117 -1.51 -12.24 4.20
N GLY A 118 -0.54 -11.97 3.34
CA GLY A 118 -0.74 -11.27 2.08
C GLY A 118 -1.21 -9.83 2.29
N PRO A 119 -0.40 -8.94 2.89
CA PRO A 119 -0.77 -7.54 3.02
C PRO A 119 -1.01 -6.91 1.65
N LYS A 120 -2.08 -6.13 1.51
CA LYS A 120 -2.51 -5.68 0.19
C LYS A 120 -2.70 -4.17 0.06
N HIS A 121 -3.50 -3.58 0.93
CA HIS A 121 -3.86 -2.17 0.83
C HIS A 121 -3.76 -1.51 2.21
N MET A 122 -3.09 -0.35 2.26
CA MET A 122 -2.90 0.43 3.48
C MET A 122 -3.50 1.83 3.33
N ILE A 123 -4.02 2.37 4.44
CA ILE A 123 -4.51 3.75 4.51
C ILE A 123 -4.26 4.29 5.91
N PHE A 124 -4.06 5.60 6.01
CA PHE A 124 -3.94 6.32 7.28
C PHE A 124 -5.24 7.03 7.65
N THR A 125 -5.44 7.25 8.95
CA THR A 125 -6.43 8.22 9.43
C THR A 125 -6.01 9.65 9.04
N SER A 126 -6.97 10.56 8.98
CA SER A 126 -6.75 11.96 8.60
C SER A 126 -5.81 12.70 9.56
N ASP A 127 -5.81 12.30 10.85
CA ASP A 127 -4.92 12.84 11.89
C ASP A 127 -3.52 12.19 11.89
N GLY A 128 -3.31 11.20 11.04
CA GLY A 128 -2.03 10.51 10.88
C GLY A 128 -1.60 9.61 12.05
N ARG A 129 -2.45 9.42 13.07
CA ARG A 129 -2.08 8.62 14.25
C ARG A 129 -2.22 7.11 14.05
N TYR A 130 -3.08 6.70 13.13
CA TYR A 130 -3.36 5.28 12.89
C TYR A 130 -3.24 4.93 11.42
N ALA A 131 -2.90 3.66 11.18
CA ALA A 131 -2.95 3.05 9.86
C ALA A 131 -3.74 1.76 9.91
N TYR A 132 -4.45 1.46 8.83
CA TYR A 132 -5.16 0.19 8.63
C TYR A 132 -4.57 -0.53 7.42
N LEU A 133 -4.36 -1.83 7.57
CA LEU A 133 -3.78 -2.69 6.53
C LEU A 133 -4.66 -3.91 6.32
N THR A 134 -5.14 -4.12 5.08
CA THR A 134 -5.82 -5.38 4.73
C THR A 134 -4.81 -6.48 4.45
N HIS A 135 -5.19 -7.71 4.83
CA HIS A 135 -4.46 -8.93 4.53
C HIS A 135 -5.34 -9.83 3.65
N GLU A 136 -4.96 -9.95 2.37
CA GLU A 136 -5.75 -10.64 1.36
C GLU A 136 -5.99 -12.10 1.70
N ASN A 137 -4.93 -12.85 2.07
CA ASN A 137 -5.00 -14.29 2.26
C ASN A 137 -5.63 -14.66 3.61
N LYS A 138 -5.37 -13.87 4.67
CA LYS A 138 -5.95 -14.09 6.02
C LYS A 138 -7.32 -13.46 6.18
N CYS A 139 -7.83 -12.75 5.18
CA CYS A 139 -9.13 -12.10 5.21
C CYS A 139 -9.36 -11.30 6.49
N CYS A 140 -8.42 -10.45 6.84
CA CYS A 140 -8.47 -9.61 8.03
C CYS A 140 -7.96 -8.19 7.75
N VAL A 141 -8.24 -7.30 8.68
CA VAL A 141 -7.66 -5.95 8.73
C VAL A 141 -6.92 -5.77 10.04
N THR A 142 -5.73 -5.18 9.98
CA THR A 142 -4.93 -4.84 11.16
C THR A 142 -4.87 -3.33 11.32
N LYS A 143 -5.15 -2.86 12.55
CA LYS A 143 -4.95 -1.48 13.00
C LYS A 143 -3.58 -1.35 13.64
N TYR A 144 -2.85 -0.31 13.24
CA TYR A 144 -1.57 0.08 13.82
C TYR A 144 -1.65 1.51 14.38
N ALA A 145 -0.99 1.76 15.51
CA ALA A 145 -0.55 3.12 15.85
C ALA A 145 0.67 3.44 14.99
N TYR A 146 0.72 4.65 14.48
CA TYR A 146 1.82 5.16 13.67
C TYR A 146 2.52 6.32 14.38
N ASP A 147 3.83 6.18 14.53
CA ASP A 147 4.71 7.23 15.03
C ASP A 147 5.33 7.95 13.82
N ALA A 148 4.90 9.18 13.57
CA ALA A 148 5.36 9.96 12.44
C ALA A 148 6.85 10.35 12.53
N GLU A 149 7.42 10.48 13.74
CA GLU A 149 8.84 10.85 13.90
C GLU A 149 9.79 9.75 13.45
N THR A 150 9.45 8.50 13.75
CA THR A 150 10.27 7.33 13.47
C THR A 150 9.76 6.46 12.35
N ALA A 151 8.57 6.77 11.81
CA ALA A 151 7.81 5.93 10.87
C ALA A 151 7.53 4.51 11.40
N HIS A 152 7.51 4.34 12.72
CA HIS A 152 7.29 3.06 13.38
C HIS A 152 5.81 2.72 13.50
N PHE A 153 5.49 1.42 13.32
CA PHE A 153 4.14 0.87 13.44
C PHE A 153 4.03 -0.05 14.65
N THR A 154 3.12 0.27 15.56
CA THR A 154 2.78 -0.61 16.69
C THR A 154 1.44 -1.26 16.43
N LYS A 155 1.40 -2.59 16.33
CA LYS A 155 0.15 -3.36 16.13
C LYS A 155 -0.77 -3.19 17.33
N LEU A 156 -2.03 -2.78 17.08
CA LEU A 156 -3.05 -2.61 18.11
C LEU A 156 -4.09 -3.72 18.09
N GLN A 157 -4.61 -4.05 16.89
CA GLN A 157 -5.71 -5.00 16.74
C GLN A 157 -5.67 -5.65 15.37
N THR A 158 -6.13 -6.90 15.29
CA THR A 158 -6.45 -7.57 14.03
C THR A 158 -7.85 -8.15 14.16
N ILE A 159 -8.69 -7.93 13.14
CA ILE A 159 -10.08 -8.40 13.11
C ILE A 159 -10.39 -9.04 11.76
N SER A 160 -11.17 -10.12 11.78
CA SER A 160 -11.63 -10.79 10.56
C SER A 160 -12.57 -9.89 9.75
N THR A 161 -12.49 -9.97 8.41
CA THR A 161 -13.44 -9.32 7.50
C THR A 161 -14.61 -10.22 7.10
N LEU A 162 -14.63 -11.45 7.63
CA LEU A 162 -15.59 -12.49 7.30
C LEU A 162 -16.51 -12.81 8.50
N PRO A 163 -17.75 -13.26 8.24
CA PRO A 163 -18.59 -13.84 9.27
C PRO A 163 -17.96 -15.09 9.90
N GLU A 164 -18.20 -15.34 11.18
CA GLU A 164 -17.60 -16.44 11.97
C GLU A 164 -17.72 -17.83 11.30
N LYS A 165 -18.81 -18.08 10.57
CA LYS A 165 -19.10 -19.38 9.95
C LYS A 165 -18.74 -19.47 8.47
N TYR A 166 -18.05 -18.47 7.93
CA TYR A 166 -17.65 -18.51 6.52
C TYR A 166 -16.32 -19.24 6.37
N ASP A 167 -16.33 -20.37 5.65
CA ASP A 167 -15.20 -21.29 5.46
C ASP A 167 -14.77 -21.48 3.99
N ASN A 168 -15.40 -20.75 3.06
CA ASN A 168 -15.05 -20.80 1.65
C ASN A 168 -13.91 -19.83 1.30
N TYR A 169 -13.39 -19.96 0.08
CA TYR A 169 -12.38 -19.04 -0.44
C TYR A 169 -12.85 -17.58 -0.40
N ASN A 170 -11.97 -16.71 0.05
CA ASN A 170 -12.17 -15.27 0.04
C ASN A 170 -10.84 -14.53 -0.05
N SER A 171 -10.90 -13.32 -0.55
CA SER A 171 -9.80 -12.35 -0.56
C SER A 171 -10.31 -11.02 0.00
N ALA A 172 -9.69 -10.47 1.03
CA ALA A 172 -9.90 -9.09 1.46
C ALA A 172 -9.14 -8.16 0.51
N ILE A 173 -9.86 -7.33 -0.26
CA ILE A 173 -9.29 -6.65 -1.43
C ILE A 173 -8.83 -5.25 -1.11
N THR A 174 -9.74 -4.37 -0.71
CA THR A 174 -9.43 -2.96 -0.49
C THR A 174 -10.15 -2.43 0.73
N LEU A 175 -9.70 -1.28 1.21
CA LEU A 175 -10.29 -0.61 2.34
C LEU A 175 -10.46 0.89 2.08
N LYS A 176 -11.39 1.50 2.78
CA LYS A 176 -11.66 2.93 2.71
C LYS A 176 -12.18 3.42 4.06
N LEU A 177 -11.69 4.57 4.53
CA LEU A 177 -12.26 5.30 5.65
C LEU A 177 -13.30 6.32 5.16
N THR A 178 -14.28 6.62 6.00
CA THR A 178 -15.11 7.82 5.81
C THR A 178 -14.25 9.07 6.02
N PRO A 179 -14.66 10.24 5.48
CA PRO A 179 -13.89 11.49 5.63
C PRO A 179 -13.69 11.95 7.08
N ASP A 180 -14.54 11.50 7.99
CA ASP A 180 -14.49 11.76 9.44
C ASP A 180 -13.74 10.66 10.22
N ASP A 181 -13.14 9.69 9.52
CA ASP A 181 -12.45 8.50 10.04
C ASP A 181 -13.31 7.60 10.96
N ARG A 182 -14.62 7.81 10.98
CA ARG A 182 -15.51 7.09 11.89
C ARG A 182 -15.77 5.65 11.47
N TYR A 183 -15.85 5.39 10.17
CA TYR A 183 -16.15 4.06 9.64
C TYR A 183 -15.07 3.60 8.67
N LEU A 184 -14.67 2.35 8.85
CA LEU A 184 -13.77 1.62 7.94
C LEU A 184 -14.57 0.58 7.16
N PHE A 185 -14.47 0.61 5.84
CA PHE A 185 -15.06 -0.36 4.92
C PHE A 185 -13.98 -1.25 4.34
N VAL A 186 -14.23 -2.55 4.28
CA VAL A 186 -13.33 -3.55 3.68
C VAL A 186 -14.12 -4.44 2.74
N THR A 187 -13.69 -4.57 1.48
CA THR A 187 -14.36 -5.41 0.49
C THR A 187 -13.83 -6.84 0.50
N ASN A 188 -14.73 -7.80 0.35
CA ASN A 188 -14.45 -9.23 0.29
C ASN A 188 -14.86 -9.80 -1.07
N SER A 189 -13.90 -10.40 -1.78
CA SER A 189 -14.12 -11.14 -3.04
C SER A 189 -14.12 -12.64 -2.77
N GLY A 190 -15.28 -13.27 -2.89
CA GLY A 190 -15.56 -14.64 -2.50
C GLY A 190 -16.80 -14.69 -1.62
N ASN A 191 -16.79 -14.06 -0.45
CA ASN A 191 -17.99 -13.81 0.36
C ASN A 191 -18.93 -12.75 -0.27
N ASN A 192 -18.43 -11.97 -1.25
CA ASN A 192 -19.19 -10.94 -1.97
C ASN A 192 -19.86 -9.92 -1.03
N SER A 193 -19.11 -9.45 -0.04
CA SER A 193 -19.59 -8.55 1.01
C SER A 193 -18.67 -7.35 1.22
N VAL A 194 -19.18 -6.40 2.00
CA VAL A 194 -18.39 -5.29 2.56
C VAL A 194 -18.49 -5.39 4.08
N ALA A 195 -17.38 -5.59 4.75
CA ALA A 195 -17.30 -5.49 6.20
C ALA A 195 -17.20 -4.00 6.60
N ILE A 196 -17.89 -3.61 7.66
CA ILE A 196 -17.95 -2.24 8.18
C ILE A 196 -17.57 -2.27 9.66
N TYR A 197 -16.65 -1.38 10.03
CA TYR A 197 -16.18 -1.21 11.42
C TYR A 197 -16.31 0.26 11.83
N GLU A 198 -16.63 0.45 13.11
CA GLU A 198 -16.61 1.76 13.78
C GLU A 198 -15.37 1.92 14.67
#